data_08d557ce2384f7788e89542d372fe7a8
#
_entry.id   08d557ce2384f7788e89542d372fe7a8
#
_cell.length_a   1.000
_cell.length_b   1.000
_cell.length_c   1.000
_cell.angle_alpha   90.00
_cell.angle_beta   90.00
_cell.angle_gamma   90.00
#
_symmetry.space_group_name_H-M   'P 1'
#
loop_
_entity.id
_entity.type
_entity.pdbx_description
1 polymer ?
#
loop_
_entity_poly.entity_id
_entity_poly.type
_entity_poly.pdbx_seq_one_letter_code
_entity_poly.pdbx_strand_id
1 'polypeptide(L)'
;MEQLDVIKITEDAKSLIILDQTQLPNHEEYLTLQTKEEMWKAIKLLQVRGAPAIGVFAGYAMAVLAQHYPYDSYDAFKKAFDQDADYLNTSRPTAVNLSWALNRMKAFVEANVIDGASLKTKLVEEAKTIDKENLAMNQKIAEYGVTLLKDGDGILTHCNAGYLACLGYGTATAPMYLAHEKGMNIHVYSDETRPLLQGARLTSYELFKAGIDVTSICDNMASIVMKQGKIQCVMVGCDRIAANGDFANKIGTSGVAILAKHYGIPFYTLGPSSTIDFNTKCGDDIHIEERDEEEVGSMWYKEPMILKDIKKYNPSFDVTDHSLLTAIVTERGIVYPPFDVNLKKLFNKE
;
A
#
# COMPACT_ATOMS: atom_id res chain seq x y z
N MET A 1 1.87 10.79 -18.42
CA MET A 1 2.83 10.08 -17.53
C MET A 1 2.84 8.61 -17.92
N GLU A 2 4.00 8.05 -18.26
CA GLU A 2 4.13 6.63 -18.57
C GLU A 2 4.26 5.86 -17.24
N GLN A 3 3.19 5.18 -16.83
CA GLN A 3 3.21 4.30 -15.65
C GLN A 3 3.46 2.87 -16.11
N LEU A 4 4.24 2.12 -15.32
CA LEU A 4 4.43 0.69 -15.53
C LEU A 4 3.15 -0.09 -15.20
N ASP A 5 2.88 -1.12 -15.97
CA ASP A 5 1.81 -2.08 -15.65
C ASP A 5 2.24 -2.91 -14.42
N VAL A 6 1.77 -2.53 -13.24
CA VAL A 6 2.14 -3.23 -11.98
C VAL A 6 1.45 -4.59 -11.87
N ILE A 7 0.17 -4.64 -12.25
CA ILE A 7 -0.67 -5.84 -12.22
C ILE A 7 -1.59 -5.79 -13.44
N LYS A 8 -1.61 -6.85 -14.23
CA LYS A 8 -2.43 -6.93 -15.45
C LYS A 8 -2.94 -8.35 -15.67
N ILE A 9 -4.23 -8.49 -15.87
CA ILE A 9 -4.84 -9.74 -16.34
C ILE A 9 -4.70 -9.83 -17.87
N THR A 10 -4.38 -11.02 -18.39
CA THR A 10 -4.33 -11.26 -19.85
C THR A 10 -5.73 -11.16 -20.47
N GLU A 11 -5.80 -10.91 -21.80
CA GLU A 11 -7.08 -10.74 -22.51
C GLU A 11 -7.98 -11.99 -22.41
N ASP A 12 -7.38 -13.17 -22.41
CA ASP A 12 -8.07 -14.44 -22.24
C ASP A 12 -8.39 -14.77 -20.76
N ALA A 13 -7.97 -13.88 -19.84
CA ALA A 13 -8.09 -14.01 -18.40
C ALA A 13 -7.45 -15.27 -17.79
N LYS A 14 -6.53 -15.95 -18.49
CA LYS A 14 -5.90 -17.20 -18.03
C LYS A 14 -4.56 -16.99 -17.32
N SER A 15 -4.05 -15.77 -17.31
CA SER A 15 -2.78 -15.45 -16.67
C SER A 15 -2.85 -14.07 -16.01
N LEU A 16 -2.09 -13.92 -14.94
CA LEU A 16 -1.87 -12.65 -14.28
C LEU A 16 -0.41 -12.23 -14.49
N ILE A 17 -0.20 -11.05 -15.03
CA ILE A 17 1.15 -10.48 -15.24
C ILE A 17 1.40 -9.48 -14.13
N ILE A 18 2.54 -9.59 -13.45
CA ILE A 18 2.96 -8.65 -12.40
C ILE A 18 4.37 -8.14 -12.67
N LEU A 19 4.63 -6.90 -12.28
CA LEU A 19 5.98 -6.37 -12.16
C LEU A 19 6.61 -6.91 -10.87
N ASP A 20 7.74 -7.63 -10.98
CA ASP A 20 8.47 -8.12 -9.80
C ASP A 20 9.17 -6.97 -9.08
N GLN A 21 8.53 -6.46 -8.01
CA GLN A 21 9.06 -5.34 -7.23
C GLN A 21 10.31 -5.68 -6.44
N THR A 22 10.69 -6.96 -6.33
CA THR A 22 11.95 -7.36 -5.69
C THR A 22 13.17 -7.04 -6.53
N GLN A 23 13.00 -6.93 -7.86
CA GLN A 23 14.07 -6.63 -8.82
C GLN A 23 14.29 -5.12 -9.00
N LEU A 24 13.32 -4.29 -8.60
CA LEU A 24 13.44 -2.84 -8.70
C LEU A 24 14.47 -2.29 -7.69
N PRO A 25 15.18 -1.20 -8.04
CA PRO A 25 15.07 -0.39 -9.27
C PRO A 25 15.93 -0.89 -10.44
N ASN A 26 16.73 -1.95 -10.25
CA ASN A 26 17.78 -2.34 -11.17
C ASN A 26 17.25 -3.07 -12.43
N HIS A 27 16.15 -3.82 -12.29
CA HIS A 27 15.54 -4.58 -13.39
C HIS A 27 14.01 -4.43 -13.34
N GLU A 28 13.42 -4.11 -14.50
CA GLU A 28 11.97 -4.14 -14.72
C GLU A 28 11.61 -5.54 -15.28
N GLU A 29 11.35 -6.47 -14.38
CA GLU A 29 11.05 -7.85 -14.72
C GLU A 29 9.57 -8.15 -14.50
N TYR A 30 8.93 -8.80 -15.50
CA TYR A 30 7.54 -9.18 -15.44
C TYR A 30 7.39 -10.68 -15.28
N LEU A 31 6.56 -11.10 -14.35
CA LEU A 31 6.23 -12.50 -14.11
C LEU A 31 4.82 -12.79 -14.62
N THR A 32 4.66 -13.94 -15.29
CA THR A 32 3.37 -14.46 -15.72
C THR A 32 2.96 -15.59 -14.79
N LEU A 33 1.85 -15.42 -14.08
CA LEU A 33 1.36 -16.33 -13.04
C LEU A 33 0.07 -17.00 -13.50
N GLN A 34 -0.02 -18.33 -13.32
CA GLN A 34 -1.19 -19.12 -13.72
C GLN A 34 -1.70 -20.03 -12.59
N THR A 35 -0.83 -20.38 -11.64
CA THR A 35 -1.12 -21.30 -10.55
C THR A 35 -1.23 -20.61 -9.21
N LYS A 36 -1.97 -21.20 -8.28
CA LYS A 36 -2.10 -20.66 -6.92
C LYS A 36 -0.77 -20.64 -6.16
N GLU A 37 0.12 -21.59 -6.46
CA GLU A 37 1.45 -21.67 -5.84
C GLU A 37 2.33 -20.49 -6.28
N GLU A 38 2.30 -20.12 -7.56
CA GLU A 38 2.99 -18.94 -8.08
C GLU A 38 2.42 -17.65 -7.47
N MET A 39 1.10 -17.53 -7.40
CA MET A 39 0.41 -16.38 -6.83
C MET A 39 0.66 -16.25 -5.32
N TRP A 40 0.64 -17.36 -4.58
CA TRP A 40 1.00 -17.40 -3.17
C TRP A 40 2.44 -16.93 -2.95
N LYS A 41 3.36 -17.45 -3.77
CA LYS A 41 4.78 -17.09 -3.73
C LYS A 41 5.00 -15.61 -4.03
N ALA A 42 4.29 -15.06 -5.01
CA ALA A 42 4.38 -13.64 -5.37
C ALA A 42 4.02 -12.72 -4.20
N ILE A 43 2.98 -13.06 -3.42
CA ILE A 43 2.61 -12.31 -2.20
C ILE A 43 3.66 -12.52 -1.09
N LYS A 44 4.03 -13.79 -0.86
CA LYS A 44 4.93 -14.17 0.26
C LYS A 44 6.31 -13.53 0.14
N LEU A 45 6.86 -13.52 -1.08
CA LEU A 45 8.19 -12.98 -1.37
C LEU A 45 8.18 -11.48 -1.69
N LEU A 46 7.03 -10.80 -1.56
CA LEU A 46 6.88 -9.37 -1.85
C LEU A 46 7.15 -8.98 -3.32
N GLN A 47 7.00 -9.93 -4.27
CA GLN A 47 7.04 -9.63 -5.70
C GLN A 47 5.87 -8.72 -6.08
N VAL A 48 4.72 -8.90 -5.43
CA VAL A 48 3.63 -7.93 -5.32
C VAL A 48 3.48 -7.52 -3.85
N ARG A 49 3.40 -6.22 -3.57
CA ARG A 49 3.38 -5.67 -2.21
C ARG A 49 2.58 -4.37 -2.13
N GLY A 50 2.28 -3.93 -0.89
CA GLY A 50 1.41 -2.79 -0.61
C GLY A 50 -0.05 -3.24 -0.43
N ALA A 51 -0.69 -2.76 0.63
CA ALA A 51 -2.01 -3.26 1.02
C ALA A 51 -3.06 -3.14 -0.11
N PRO A 52 -3.21 -2.00 -0.82
CA PRO A 52 -4.17 -1.89 -1.91
C PRO A 52 -3.82 -2.77 -3.11
N ALA A 53 -2.55 -2.81 -3.54
CA ALA A 53 -2.13 -3.62 -4.68
C ALA A 53 -2.33 -5.13 -4.42
N ILE A 54 -2.07 -5.61 -3.19
CA ILE A 54 -2.33 -7.01 -2.80
C ILE A 54 -3.84 -7.32 -2.87
N GLY A 55 -4.71 -6.39 -2.52
CA GLY A 55 -6.17 -6.56 -2.64
C GLY A 55 -6.61 -6.71 -4.09
N VAL A 56 -6.15 -5.84 -4.98
CA VAL A 56 -6.43 -5.93 -6.43
C VAL A 56 -5.84 -7.21 -7.02
N PHE A 57 -4.59 -7.53 -6.66
CA PHE A 57 -3.94 -8.78 -7.05
C PHE A 57 -4.79 -9.99 -6.66
N ALA A 58 -5.28 -10.05 -5.43
CA ALA A 58 -6.10 -11.18 -4.95
C ALA A 58 -7.40 -11.33 -5.74
N GLY A 59 -8.07 -10.23 -6.08
CA GLY A 59 -9.24 -10.24 -6.95
C GLY A 59 -8.94 -10.84 -8.33
N TYR A 60 -7.88 -10.36 -8.98
CA TYR A 60 -7.44 -10.89 -10.28
C TYR A 60 -6.94 -12.33 -10.19
N ALA A 61 -6.20 -12.69 -9.13
CA ALA A 61 -5.72 -14.05 -8.90
C ALA A 61 -6.87 -15.06 -8.86
N MET A 62 -7.91 -14.76 -8.08
CA MET A 62 -9.10 -15.62 -8.00
C MET A 62 -9.87 -15.70 -9.33
N ALA A 63 -9.93 -14.60 -10.06
CA ALA A 63 -10.55 -14.59 -11.40
C ALA A 63 -9.78 -15.45 -12.40
N VAL A 64 -8.45 -15.40 -12.39
CA VAL A 64 -7.56 -16.24 -13.23
C VAL A 64 -7.67 -17.71 -12.84
N LEU A 65 -7.55 -18.04 -11.57
CA LEU A 65 -7.67 -19.43 -11.10
C LEU A 65 -9.01 -20.05 -11.49
N ALA A 66 -10.09 -19.29 -11.39
CA ALA A 66 -11.42 -19.74 -11.79
C ALA A 66 -11.52 -20.15 -13.28
N GLN A 67 -10.72 -19.52 -14.18
CA GLN A 67 -10.72 -19.92 -15.60
C GLN A 67 -10.22 -21.36 -15.81
N HIS A 68 -9.34 -21.83 -14.93
CA HIS A 68 -8.72 -23.15 -15.00
C HIS A 68 -9.54 -24.26 -14.34
N TYR A 69 -10.58 -23.92 -13.56
CA TYR A 69 -11.41 -24.95 -12.91
C TYR A 69 -12.33 -25.65 -13.91
N PRO A 70 -12.49 -26.99 -13.83
CA PRO A 70 -13.62 -27.64 -14.46
C PRO A 70 -14.93 -27.14 -13.83
N TYR A 71 -16.01 -27.17 -14.58
CA TYR A 71 -17.34 -26.85 -14.07
C TYR A 71 -18.25 -28.07 -14.21
N ASP A 72 -18.06 -29.06 -13.33
CA ASP A 72 -18.90 -30.25 -13.28
C ASP A 72 -20.22 -29.96 -12.54
N SER A 73 -20.15 -29.09 -11.54
CA SER A 73 -21.29 -28.56 -10.80
C SER A 73 -20.91 -27.27 -10.11
N TYR A 74 -21.91 -26.48 -9.71
CA TYR A 74 -21.71 -25.27 -8.91
C TYR A 74 -21.01 -25.58 -7.58
N ASP A 75 -21.42 -26.63 -6.88
CA ASP A 75 -20.85 -27.00 -5.58
C ASP A 75 -19.36 -27.41 -5.69
N ALA A 76 -19.01 -28.17 -6.74
CA ALA A 76 -17.62 -28.53 -7.01
C ALA A 76 -16.76 -27.31 -7.33
N PHE A 77 -17.26 -26.39 -8.15
CA PHE A 77 -16.60 -25.14 -8.49
C PHE A 77 -16.39 -24.28 -7.23
N LYS A 78 -17.47 -24.04 -6.46
CA LYS A 78 -17.41 -23.23 -5.24
C LYS A 78 -16.40 -23.81 -4.24
N LYS A 79 -16.40 -25.12 -4.04
CA LYS A 79 -15.46 -25.79 -3.16
C LYS A 79 -14.00 -25.56 -3.57
N ALA A 80 -13.67 -25.70 -4.85
CA ALA A 80 -12.33 -25.46 -5.37
C ALA A 80 -11.93 -23.99 -5.18
N PHE A 81 -12.85 -23.07 -5.49
CA PHE A 81 -12.66 -21.64 -5.33
C PHE A 81 -12.36 -21.22 -3.88
N ASP A 82 -13.16 -21.73 -2.93
CA ASP A 82 -12.98 -21.44 -1.51
C ASP A 82 -11.64 -21.98 -1.00
N GLN A 83 -11.25 -23.21 -1.41
CA GLN A 83 -9.96 -23.81 -1.03
C GLN A 83 -8.76 -22.99 -1.52
N ASP A 84 -8.81 -22.49 -2.76
CA ASP A 84 -7.72 -21.70 -3.31
C ASP A 84 -7.66 -20.29 -2.69
N ALA A 85 -8.82 -19.68 -2.39
CA ALA A 85 -8.88 -18.43 -1.64
C ALA A 85 -8.26 -18.59 -0.23
N ASP A 86 -8.63 -19.65 0.48
CA ASP A 86 -8.06 -19.94 1.81
C ASP A 86 -6.55 -20.21 1.74
N TYR A 87 -6.09 -20.92 0.71
CA TYR A 87 -4.66 -21.14 0.48
C TYR A 87 -3.92 -19.81 0.24
N LEU A 88 -4.40 -18.95 -0.66
CA LEU A 88 -3.78 -17.65 -0.90
C LEU A 88 -3.73 -16.78 0.36
N ASN A 89 -4.77 -16.85 1.21
CA ASN A 89 -4.81 -16.10 2.46
C ASN A 89 -3.69 -16.48 3.45
N THR A 90 -3.18 -17.72 3.38
CA THR A 90 -2.05 -18.16 4.22
C THR A 90 -0.72 -17.49 3.87
N SER A 91 -0.60 -16.85 2.71
CA SER A 91 0.64 -16.17 2.29
C SER A 91 1.00 -15.00 3.22
N ARG A 92 -0.02 -14.22 3.63
CA ARG A 92 0.10 -13.10 4.59
C ARG A 92 -1.18 -12.96 5.43
N PRO A 93 -1.36 -13.76 6.48
CA PRO A 93 -2.60 -13.80 7.27
C PRO A 93 -2.99 -12.47 7.93
N THR A 94 -2.02 -11.57 8.15
CA THR A 94 -2.22 -10.23 8.74
C THR A 94 -2.59 -9.14 7.72
N ALA A 95 -2.54 -9.47 6.41
CA ALA A 95 -2.83 -8.49 5.34
C ALA A 95 -4.35 -8.32 5.16
N VAL A 96 -4.92 -7.28 5.76
CA VAL A 96 -6.37 -7.01 5.76
C VAL A 96 -6.95 -6.96 4.35
N ASN A 97 -6.29 -6.27 3.42
CA ASN A 97 -6.79 -6.13 2.05
C ASN A 97 -6.77 -7.45 1.25
N LEU A 98 -5.82 -8.35 1.56
CA LEU A 98 -5.81 -9.70 0.98
C LEU A 98 -7.08 -10.44 1.38
N SER A 99 -7.32 -10.58 2.69
CA SER A 99 -8.48 -11.27 3.23
C SER A 99 -9.80 -10.63 2.77
N TRP A 100 -9.86 -9.30 2.72
CA TRP A 100 -11.02 -8.56 2.25
C TRP A 100 -11.36 -8.91 0.79
N ALA A 101 -10.38 -8.85 -0.11
CA ALA A 101 -10.61 -9.13 -1.52
C ALA A 101 -11.00 -10.61 -1.77
N LEU A 102 -10.31 -11.54 -1.11
CA LEU A 102 -10.65 -12.96 -1.18
C LEU A 102 -12.07 -13.23 -0.68
N ASN A 103 -12.47 -12.65 0.45
CA ASN A 103 -13.83 -12.78 0.98
C ASN A 103 -14.88 -12.14 0.07
N ARG A 104 -14.58 -10.99 -0.56
CA ARG A 104 -15.46 -10.37 -1.55
C ARG A 104 -15.68 -11.26 -2.76
N MET A 105 -14.63 -11.88 -3.28
CA MET A 105 -14.71 -12.82 -4.40
C MET A 105 -15.50 -14.10 -4.03
N LYS A 106 -15.31 -14.63 -2.81
CA LYS A 106 -16.12 -15.76 -2.28
C LYS A 106 -17.60 -15.39 -2.18
N ALA A 107 -17.92 -14.25 -1.58
CA ALA A 107 -19.28 -13.75 -1.48
C ALA A 107 -19.92 -13.52 -2.85
N PHE A 108 -19.15 -13.08 -3.85
CA PHE A 108 -19.61 -12.92 -5.20
C PHE A 108 -20.02 -14.28 -5.83
N VAL A 109 -19.23 -15.34 -5.63
CA VAL A 109 -19.59 -16.70 -6.07
C VAL A 109 -20.87 -17.15 -5.39
N GLU A 110 -21.00 -16.96 -4.06
CA GLU A 110 -22.21 -17.34 -3.31
C GLU A 110 -23.49 -16.66 -3.80
N ALA A 111 -23.38 -15.39 -4.21
CA ALA A 111 -24.52 -14.61 -4.71
C ALA A 111 -24.88 -14.95 -6.17
N ASN A 112 -24.05 -15.70 -6.91
CA ASN A 112 -24.21 -15.94 -8.34
C ASN A 112 -24.24 -17.45 -8.68
N VAL A 113 -25.35 -18.12 -8.40
CA VAL A 113 -25.57 -19.53 -8.77
C VAL A 113 -26.04 -19.60 -10.24
N ILE A 114 -25.09 -19.60 -11.16
CA ILE A 114 -25.31 -19.57 -12.62
C ILE A 114 -24.41 -20.59 -13.33
N ASP A 115 -24.52 -20.75 -14.64
CA ASP A 115 -23.62 -21.61 -15.41
C ASP A 115 -22.16 -21.20 -15.35
N GLY A 116 -21.26 -22.17 -15.54
CA GLY A 116 -19.83 -21.96 -15.33
C GLY A 116 -19.20 -20.91 -16.24
N ALA A 117 -19.63 -20.82 -17.48
CA ALA A 117 -19.07 -19.87 -18.44
C ALA A 117 -19.43 -18.43 -18.03
N SER A 118 -20.69 -18.22 -17.68
CA SER A 118 -21.19 -16.93 -17.19
C SER A 118 -20.55 -16.54 -15.86
N LEU A 119 -20.37 -17.50 -14.92
CA LEU A 119 -19.74 -17.24 -13.62
C LEU A 119 -18.27 -16.81 -13.77
N LYS A 120 -17.50 -17.52 -14.61
CA LYS A 120 -16.10 -17.19 -14.90
C LYS A 120 -15.95 -15.80 -15.51
N THR A 121 -16.80 -15.44 -16.46
CA THR A 121 -16.82 -14.09 -17.05
C THR A 121 -17.11 -13.02 -15.99
N LYS A 122 -18.15 -13.22 -15.19
CA LYS A 122 -18.52 -12.27 -14.13
C LYS A 122 -17.47 -12.13 -13.03
N LEU A 123 -16.70 -13.18 -12.72
CA LEU A 123 -15.58 -13.08 -11.77
C LEU A 123 -14.47 -12.17 -12.29
N VAL A 124 -14.21 -12.17 -13.60
CA VAL A 124 -13.27 -11.21 -14.21
C VAL A 124 -13.80 -9.78 -14.12
N GLU A 125 -15.09 -9.58 -14.35
CA GLU A 125 -15.74 -8.27 -14.21
C GLU A 125 -15.68 -7.76 -12.77
N GLU A 126 -15.93 -8.64 -11.78
CA GLU A 126 -15.84 -8.28 -10.36
C GLU A 126 -14.42 -7.91 -9.95
N ALA A 127 -13.39 -8.67 -10.40
CA ALA A 127 -12.00 -8.33 -10.16
C ALA A 127 -11.62 -6.96 -10.77
N LYS A 128 -12.08 -6.67 -12.00
CA LYS A 128 -11.93 -5.34 -12.62
C LYS A 128 -12.68 -4.25 -11.85
N THR A 129 -13.79 -4.59 -11.20
CA THR A 129 -14.53 -3.64 -10.35
C THR A 129 -13.74 -3.29 -9.10
N ILE A 130 -13.10 -4.27 -8.44
CA ILE A 130 -12.19 -4.05 -7.30
C ILE A 130 -11.07 -3.07 -7.70
N ASP A 131 -10.43 -3.29 -8.85
CA ASP A 131 -9.37 -2.44 -9.36
C ASP A 131 -9.87 -1.01 -9.64
N LYS A 132 -10.99 -0.89 -10.36
CA LYS A 132 -11.61 0.42 -10.66
C LYS A 132 -11.99 1.20 -9.40
N GLU A 133 -12.54 0.55 -8.39
CA GLU A 133 -12.86 1.17 -7.10
C GLU A 133 -11.59 1.66 -6.40
N ASN A 134 -10.52 0.86 -6.41
CA ASN A 134 -9.22 1.25 -5.86
C ASN A 134 -8.65 2.49 -6.58
N LEU A 135 -8.65 2.51 -7.91
CA LEU A 135 -8.20 3.65 -8.70
C LEU A 135 -9.00 4.92 -8.40
N ALA A 136 -10.34 4.80 -8.28
CA ALA A 136 -11.21 5.92 -7.94
C ALA A 136 -10.93 6.47 -6.54
N MET A 137 -10.65 5.61 -5.54
CA MET A 137 -10.24 6.03 -4.21
C MET A 137 -8.92 6.82 -4.25
N ASN A 138 -7.91 6.30 -4.95
CA ASN A 138 -6.61 6.95 -5.07
C ASN A 138 -6.71 8.31 -5.76
N GLN A 139 -7.55 8.43 -6.80
CA GLN A 139 -7.84 9.69 -7.46
C GLN A 139 -8.43 10.72 -6.49
N LYS A 140 -9.39 10.31 -5.66
CA LYS A 140 -9.98 11.21 -4.65
C LYS A 140 -9.00 11.63 -3.57
N ILE A 141 -8.13 10.73 -3.11
CA ILE A 141 -7.05 11.06 -2.18
C ILE A 141 -6.10 12.09 -2.81
N ALA A 142 -5.76 11.95 -4.10
CA ALA A 142 -4.96 12.92 -4.83
C ALA A 142 -5.63 14.30 -4.88
N GLU A 143 -6.93 14.34 -5.22
CA GLU A 143 -7.72 15.58 -5.31
C GLU A 143 -7.79 16.34 -3.97
N TYR A 144 -8.00 15.63 -2.87
CA TYR A 144 -7.98 16.26 -1.54
C TYR A 144 -6.55 16.62 -1.11
N GLY A 145 -5.61 15.71 -1.26
CA GLY A 145 -4.23 15.92 -0.80
C GLY A 145 -3.50 17.05 -1.51
N VAL A 146 -3.74 17.24 -2.82
CA VAL A 146 -3.09 18.32 -3.57
C VAL A 146 -3.50 19.72 -3.08
N THR A 147 -4.66 19.85 -2.45
CA THR A 147 -5.10 21.13 -1.85
C THR A 147 -4.26 21.56 -0.65
N LEU A 148 -3.47 20.65 -0.08
CA LEU A 148 -2.56 20.89 1.03
C LEU A 148 -1.18 21.37 0.57
N LEU A 149 -0.90 21.34 -0.75
CA LEU A 149 0.38 21.67 -1.36
C LEU A 149 0.34 23.06 -2.00
N LYS A 150 1.51 23.69 -2.05
CA LYS A 150 1.75 24.95 -2.74
C LYS A 150 2.88 24.79 -3.74
N ASP A 151 2.89 25.64 -4.74
CA ASP A 151 4.00 25.72 -5.68
C ASP A 151 5.31 26.05 -4.93
N GLY A 152 6.37 25.30 -5.22
CA GLY A 152 7.66 25.43 -4.55
C GLY A 152 7.82 24.59 -3.27
N ASP A 153 6.79 23.80 -2.86
CA ASP A 153 6.89 23.00 -1.64
C ASP A 153 7.89 21.85 -1.77
N GLY A 154 8.69 21.68 -0.71
CA GLY A 154 9.44 20.45 -0.43
C GLY A 154 8.60 19.50 0.43
N ILE A 155 8.49 18.27 0.00
CA ILE A 155 7.65 17.24 0.64
C ILE A 155 8.55 16.09 1.10
N LEU A 156 8.47 15.71 2.37
CA LEU A 156 9.12 14.49 2.84
C LEU A 156 8.13 13.34 2.87
N THR A 157 8.56 12.19 2.38
CA THR A 157 7.78 10.94 2.45
C THR A 157 8.63 9.79 2.97
N HIS A 158 7.96 8.78 3.55
CA HIS A 158 8.59 7.61 4.16
C HIS A 158 7.92 6.35 3.66
N CYS A 159 8.69 5.30 3.36
CA CYS A 159 8.24 4.05 2.76
C CYS A 159 7.79 4.22 1.30
N ASN A 160 6.91 3.35 0.84
CA ASN A 160 6.30 3.41 -0.48
C ASN A 160 4.79 3.23 -0.38
N ALA A 161 4.07 4.30 -0.59
CA ALA A 161 2.62 4.35 -0.72
C ALA A 161 2.23 5.04 -2.04
N GLY A 162 2.98 4.72 -3.09
CA GLY A 162 2.79 5.19 -4.45
C GLY A 162 2.12 4.16 -5.36
N TYR A 163 2.21 4.36 -6.68
CA TYR A 163 1.51 3.50 -7.63
C TYR A 163 1.99 2.03 -7.59
N LEU A 164 3.26 1.79 -7.25
CA LEU A 164 3.77 0.42 -7.10
C LEU A 164 3.08 -0.36 -5.96
N ALA A 165 2.66 0.33 -4.90
CA ALA A 165 2.01 -0.27 -3.73
C ALA A 165 0.49 -0.19 -3.74
N CYS A 166 -0.07 0.79 -4.44
CA CYS A 166 -1.49 1.13 -4.34
C CYS A 166 -2.19 1.19 -5.70
N LEU A 167 -1.44 1.11 -6.79
CA LEU A 167 -1.88 1.35 -8.18
C LEU A 167 -2.32 2.81 -8.43
N GLY A 168 -2.58 3.16 -9.66
CA GLY A 168 -2.97 4.53 -10.03
C GLY A 168 -1.95 5.58 -9.55
N TYR A 169 -2.41 6.56 -8.79
CA TYR A 169 -1.54 7.60 -8.20
C TYR A 169 -0.89 7.18 -6.87
N GLY A 170 -1.27 6.04 -6.32
CA GLY A 170 -0.92 5.71 -4.94
C GLY A 170 -1.82 6.40 -3.92
N THR A 171 -1.35 6.52 -2.69
CA THR A 171 -2.03 7.26 -1.61
C THR A 171 -1.20 8.44 -1.14
N ALA A 172 -0.08 8.21 -0.45
CA ALA A 172 0.79 9.31 0.03
C ALA A 172 1.45 10.07 -1.11
N THR A 173 1.81 9.41 -2.21
CA THR A 173 2.38 10.06 -3.39
C THR A 173 1.33 10.64 -4.34
N ALA A 174 0.05 10.28 -4.16
CA ALA A 174 -1.03 10.72 -5.04
C ALA A 174 -1.12 12.25 -5.21
N PRO A 175 -1.02 13.07 -4.14
CA PRO A 175 -0.96 14.51 -4.27
C PRO A 175 0.24 15.02 -5.07
N MET A 176 1.39 14.31 -4.97
CA MET A 176 2.62 14.68 -5.67
C MET A 176 2.48 14.49 -7.19
N TYR A 177 1.91 13.36 -7.62
CA TYR A 177 1.60 13.11 -9.02
C TYR A 177 0.63 14.15 -9.58
N LEU A 178 -0.47 14.42 -8.87
CA LEU A 178 -1.47 15.37 -9.32
C LEU A 178 -0.92 16.82 -9.30
N ALA A 179 -0.06 17.19 -8.36
CA ALA A 179 0.64 18.47 -8.32
C ALA A 179 1.54 18.64 -9.56
N HIS A 180 2.33 17.60 -9.88
CA HIS A 180 3.17 17.59 -11.08
C HIS A 180 2.35 17.72 -12.37
N GLU A 181 1.24 16.99 -12.52
CA GLU A 181 0.33 17.12 -13.67
C GLU A 181 -0.29 18.51 -13.79
N LYS A 182 -0.50 19.20 -12.68
CA LYS A 182 -0.97 20.61 -12.66
C LYS A 182 0.14 21.62 -12.90
N GLY A 183 1.37 21.18 -13.15
CA GLY A 183 2.52 22.05 -13.41
C GLY A 183 3.07 22.73 -12.16
N MET A 184 2.77 22.23 -10.96
CA MET A 184 3.38 22.73 -9.73
C MET A 184 4.83 22.26 -9.62
N ASN A 185 5.72 23.17 -9.24
CA ASN A 185 7.12 22.86 -8.96
C ASN A 185 7.21 22.36 -7.52
N ILE A 186 7.26 21.06 -7.33
CA ILE A 186 7.45 20.42 -6.02
C ILE A 186 8.78 19.69 -6.01
N HIS A 187 9.38 19.54 -4.83
CA HIS A 187 10.55 18.71 -4.61
C HIS A 187 10.25 17.66 -3.55
N VAL A 188 10.50 16.38 -3.83
CA VAL A 188 10.23 15.29 -2.90
C VAL A 188 11.51 14.77 -2.28
N TYR A 189 11.56 14.71 -0.95
CA TYR A 189 12.59 13.99 -0.19
C TYR A 189 12.00 12.64 0.23
N SER A 190 12.64 11.56 -0.23
CA SER A 190 12.21 10.19 0.09
C SER A 190 13.21 9.55 1.04
N ASP A 191 12.79 9.26 2.28
CA ASP A 191 13.54 8.44 3.21
C ASP A 191 13.81 7.06 2.60
N GLU A 192 15.03 6.54 2.70
CA GLU A 192 15.37 5.22 2.16
C GLU A 192 14.52 4.09 2.75
N THR A 193 14.07 4.24 3.99
CA THR A 193 13.20 3.32 4.73
C THR A 193 13.84 1.96 4.99
N ARG A 194 14.79 1.94 5.93
CA ARG A 194 15.36 0.68 6.42
C ARG A 194 14.29 -0.18 7.12
N PRO A 195 14.42 -1.54 7.15
CA PRO A 195 15.47 -2.32 6.50
C PRO A 195 15.22 -2.65 5.04
N LEU A 196 13.95 -2.63 4.54
CA LEU A 196 13.59 -3.11 3.19
C LEU A 196 13.80 -2.09 2.06
N LEU A 197 14.20 -0.86 2.39
CA LEU A 197 14.56 0.20 1.44
C LEU A 197 13.45 0.57 0.44
N GLN A 198 12.17 0.54 0.86
CA GLN A 198 11.04 0.84 -0.02
C GLN A 198 11.07 2.27 -0.54
N GLY A 199 11.57 3.23 0.28
CA GLY A 199 11.71 4.61 -0.15
C GLY A 199 12.79 4.76 -1.23
N ALA A 200 13.97 4.20 -1.01
CA ALA A 200 15.07 4.27 -1.98
C ALA A 200 14.77 3.48 -3.25
N ARG A 201 14.30 2.23 -3.10
CA ARG A 201 14.13 1.31 -4.23
C ARG A 201 12.87 1.56 -5.06
N LEU A 202 11.80 1.99 -4.42
CA LEU A 202 10.48 2.05 -5.04
C LEU A 202 9.96 3.49 -5.15
N THR A 203 9.90 4.26 -4.05
CA THR A 203 9.36 5.63 -4.10
C THR A 203 10.22 6.56 -4.92
N SER A 204 11.54 6.58 -4.70
CA SER A 204 12.45 7.41 -5.49
C SER A 204 12.42 7.00 -6.97
N TYR A 205 12.33 5.68 -7.24
CA TYR A 205 12.25 5.15 -8.60
C TYR A 205 10.96 5.59 -9.32
N GLU A 206 9.79 5.39 -8.70
CA GLU A 206 8.52 5.72 -9.35
C GLU A 206 8.35 7.23 -9.58
N LEU A 207 8.75 8.07 -8.62
CA LEU A 207 8.69 9.52 -8.75
C LEU A 207 9.65 10.03 -9.83
N PHE A 208 10.88 9.51 -9.88
CA PHE A 208 11.85 9.84 -10.91
C PHE A 208 11.35 9.45 -12.32
N LYS A 209 10.79 8.24 -12.48
CA LYS A 209 10.20 7.80 -13.75
C LYS A 209 9.03 8.69 -14.20
N ALA A 210 8.29 9.25 -13.26
CA ALA A 210 7.20 10.20 -13.55
C ALA A 210 7.67 11.61 -13.87
N GLY A 211 8.97 11.90 -13.78
CA GLY A 211 9.54 13.24 -14.02
C GLY A 211 9.40 14.19 -12.81
N ILE A 212 9.05 13.67 -11.63
CA ILE A 212 8.97 14.45 -10.40
C ILE A 212 10.37 14.58 -9.82
N ASP A 213 10.74 15.81 -9.43
CA ASP A 213 12.02 16.11 -8.79
C ASP A 213 12.10 15.45 -7.41
N VAL A 214 13.01 14.47 -7.25
CA VAL A 214 13.14 13.64 -6.05
C VAL A 214 14.58 13.50 -5.59
N THR A 215 14.78 13.60 -4.28
CA THR A 215 16.04 13.31 -3.60
C THR A 215 15.84 12.17 -2.62
N SER A 216 16.55 11.06 -2.80
CA SER A 216 16.60 9.98 -1.81
C SER A 216 17.58 10.34 -0.69
N ILE A 217 17.16 10.12 0.55
CA ILE A 217 17.98 10.39 1.75
C ILE A 217 17.98 9.18 2.68
N CYS A 218 19.02 9.05 3.51
CA CYS A 218 18.98 8.08 4.60
C CYS A 218 17.96 8.51 5.67
N ASP A 219 17.33 7.55 6.35
CA ASP A 219 16.28 7.81 7.34
C ASP A 219 16.70 8.80 8.43
N ASN A 220 17.98 8.76 8.83
CA ASN A 220 18.53 9.67 9.85
C ASN A 220 18.82 11.09 9.34
N MET A 221 18.61 11.37 8.04
CA MET A 221 18.81 12.70 7.45
C MET A 221 17.56 13.58 7.48
N ALA A 222 16.38 13.02 7.81
CA ALA A 222 15.12 13.78 7.86
C ALA A 222 15.25 15.04 8.74
N SER A 223 15.89 14.93 9.91
CA SER A 223 16.10 16.07 10.82
C SER A 223 16.86 17.23 10.17
N ILE A 224 17.95 16.94 9.44
CA ILE A 224 18.77 18.01 8.85
C ILE A 224 18.06 18.72 7.70
N VAL A 225 17.32 18.01 6.84
CA VAL A 225 16.59 18.64 5.74
C VAL A 225 15.42 19.47 6.26
N MET A 226 14.74 19.04 7.34
CA MET A 226 13.72 19.83 8.03
C MET A 226 14.32 21.10 8.65
N LYS A 227 15.44 20.98 9.37
CA LYS A 227 16.17 22.12 9.97
C LYS A 227 16.60 23.15 8.92
N GLN A 228 16.96 22.72 7.73
CA GLN A 228 17.35 23.59 6.62
C GLN A 228 16.17 24.30 5.95
N GLY A 229 14.92 24.08 6.40
CA GLY A 229 13.73 24.67 5.80
C GLY A 229 13.37 24.12 4.41
N LYS A 230 13.91 22.96 4.05
CA LYS A 230 13.67 22.33 2.75
C LYS A 230 12.35 21.56 2.67
N ILE A 231 11.70 21.32 3.82
CA ILE A 231 10.46 20.54 3.93
C ILE A 231 9.35 21.45 4.43
N GLN A 232 8.28 21.59 3.65
CA GLN A 232 7.09 22.35 3.99
C GLN A 232 5.97 21.45 4.52
N CYS A 233 5.98 20.15 4.17
CA CYS A 233 5.06 19.17 4.77
C CYS A 233 5.62 17.75 4.67
N VAL A 234 5.07 16.87 5.50
CA VAL A 234 5.32 15.43 5.44
C VAL A 234 4.04 14.73 5.00
N MET A 235 4.14 13.82 4.03
CA MET A 235 3.04 13.00 3.53
C MET A 235 3.44 11.53 3.54
N VAL A 236 2.77 10.71 4.36
CA VAL A 236 3.03 9.27 4.49
C VAL A 236 1.76 8.46 4.32
N GLY A 237 1.90 7.17 3.97
CA GLY A 237 0.80 6.23 3.96
C GLY A 237 0.37 5.79 5.36
N CYS A 238 -0.58 4.86 5.41
CA CYS A 238 -0.98 4.17 6.64
C CYS A 238 -1.31 2.71 6.34
N ASP A 239 -0.95 1.85 7.28
CA ASP A 239 -1.34 0.43 7.24
C ASP A 239 -2.63 0.20 8.05
N ARG A 240 -2.82 0.96 9.14
CA ARG A 240 -4.04 0.94 9.97
C ARG A 240 -4.18 2.25 10.73
N ILE A 241 -5.42 2.73 10.87
CA ILE A 241 -5.76 3.92 11.67
C ILE A 241 -6.77 3.47 12.73
N ALA A 242 -6.47 3.74 14.00
CA ALA A 242 -7.35 3.48 15.13
C ALA A 242 -8.48 4.52 15.25
N ALA A 243 -9.49 4.21 16.04
CA ALA A 243 -10.66 5.07 16.23
C ALA A 243 -10.34 6.47 16.79
N ASN A 244 -9.25 6.62 17.55
CA ASN A 244 -8.78 7.90 18.09
C ASN A 244 -7.86 8.68 17.14
N GLY A 245 -7.50 8.11 15.98
CA GLY A 245 -6.61 8.71 14.99
C GLY A 245 -5.14 8.32 15.11
N ASP A 246 -4.74 7.53 16.10
CA ASP A 246 -3.41 6.90 16.11
C ASP A 246 -3.29 5.98 14.91
N PHE A 247 -2.10 5.90 14.32
CA PHE A 247 -1.97 5.06 13.14
C PHE A 247 -0.65 4.29 13.10
N ALA A 248 -0.71 3.08 12.57
CA ALA A 248 0.47 2.29 12.24
C ALA A 248 0.89 2.54 10.80
N ASN A 249 2.18 2.72 10.60
CA ASN A 249 2.80 2.75 9.28
C ASN A 249 4.20 2.16 9.37
N LYS A 250 4.91 2.06 8.26
CA LYS A 250 6.26 1.52 8.18
C LYS A 250 7.17 2.10 9.27
N ILE A 251 7.94 1.18 9.91
CA ILE A 251 8.92 1.55 10.96
C ILE A 251 9.73 2.78 10.56
N GLY A 252 9.89 3.73 11.48
CA GLY A 252 10.51 5.03 11.27
C GLY A 252 9.53 6.20 11.15
N THR A 253 8.26 5.93 10.81
CA THR A 253 7.23 6.97 10.62
C THR A 253 7.00 7.80 11.87
N SER A 254 6.93 7.18 13.05
CA SER A 254 6.74 7.90 14.32
C SER A 254 7.91 8.85 14.62
N GLY A 255 9.12 8.43 14.29
CA GLY A 255 10.31 9.28 14.42
C GLY A 255 10.23 10.53 13.51
N VAL A 256 9.81 10.36 12.26
CA VAL A 256 9.59 11.46 11.31
C VAL A 256 8.50 12.41 11.80
N ALA A 257 7.40 11.88 12.37
CA ALA A 257 6.31 12.69 12.92
C ALA A 257 6.76 13.54 14.13
N ILE A 258 7.58 12.97 15.02
CA ILE A 258 8.19 13.70 16.15
C ILE A 258 9.09 14.83 15.63
N LEU A 259 9.93 14.57 14.63
CA LEU A 259 10.78 15.59 14.02
C LEU A 259 9.94 16.68 13.35
N ALA A 260 8.91 16.33 12.59
CA ALA A 260 8.01 17.29 11.97
C ALA A 260 7.36 18.21 13.02
N LYS A 261 6.87 17.64 14.14
CA LYS A 261 6.31 18.40 15.27
C LYS A 261 7.33 19.35 15.88
N HIS A 262 8.58 18.88 16.09
CA HIS A 262 9.67 19.69 16.63
C HIS A 262 10.00 20.91 15.76
N TYR A 263 9.99 20.72 14.44
CA TYR A 263 10.28 21.81 13.48
C TYR A 263 9.04 22.60 13.02
N GLY A 264 7.85 22.29 13.57
CA GLY A 264 6.60 22.99 13.22
C GLY A 264 6.11 22.71 11.80
N ILE A 265 6.45 21.55 11.24
CA ILE A 265 6.11 21.13 9.88
C ILE A 265 4.81 20.31 9.92
N PRO A 266 3.80 20.62 9.07
CA PRO A 266 2.59 19.83 8.97
C PRO A 266 2.88 18.37 8.60
N PHE A 267 2.21 17.43 9.30
CA PHE A 267 2.34 16.01 9.08
C PHE A 267 0.97 15.40 8.71
N TYR A 268 0.90 14.78 7.55
CA TYR A 268 -0.30 14.17 6.98
C TYR A 268 -0.13 12.67 6.79
N THR A 269 -1.14 11.90 7.16
CA THR A 269 -1.25 10.50 6.73
C THR A 269 -2.36 10.37 5.69
N LEU A 270 -2.10 9.62 4.61
CA LEU A 270 -2.99 9.47 3.47
C LEU A 270 -3.26 7.99 3.19
N GLY A 271 -4.52 7.61 3.17
CA GLY A 271 -4.93 6.23 2.87
C GLY A 271 -6.42 6.10 2.65
N PRO A 272 -6.87 4.99 2.05
CA PRO A 272 -8.29 4.75 1.85
C PRO A 272 -9.02 4.63 3.20
N SER A 273 -10.27 5.04 3.24
CA SER A 273 -11.09 4.98 4.45
C SER A 273 -11.25 3.55 5.01
N SER A 274 -10.98 2.53 4.21
CA SER A 274 -10.93 1.12 4.63
C SER A 274 -9.78 0.79 5.58
N THR A 275 -8.76 1.64 5.68
CA THR A 275 -7.67 1.47 6.66
C THR A 275 -8.07 1.87 8.08
N ILE A 276 -9.20 2.58 8.23
CA ILE A 276 -9.72 3.02 9.52
C ILE A 276 -10.47 1.87 10.19
N ASP A 277 -9.96 1.43 11.33
CA ASP A 277 -10.57 0.36 12.13
C ASP A 277 -11.17 0.92 13.41
N PHE A 278 -12.48 1.11 13.41
CA PHE A 278 -13.21 1.60 14.59
C PHE A 278 -13.29 0.61 15.75
N ASN A 279 -12.93 -0.66 15.55
CA ASN A 279 -12.86 -1.65 16.63
C ASN A 279 -11.53 -1.55 17.40
N THR A 280 -10.48 -1.02 16.79
CA THR A 280 -9.21 -0.69 17.43
C THR A 280 -9.33 0.70 18.06
N LYS A 281 -9.29 0.77 19.40
CA LYS A 281 -9.59 2.03 20.12
C LYS A 281 -8.47 3.05 20.03
N CYS A 282 -7.24 2.60 20.19
CA CYS A 282 -6.03 3.42 20.17
C CYS A 282 -4.84 2.65 19.59
N GLY A 283 -3.72 3.33 19.46
CA GLY A 283 -2.50 2.76 18.88
C GLY A 283 -1.93 1.57 19.64
N ASP A 284 -2.09 1.53 20.95
CA ASP A 284 -1.60 0.42 21.79
C ASP A 284 -2.32 -0.91 21.49
N ASP A 285 -3.52 -0.84 20.92
CA ASP A 285 -4.30 -2.03 20.51
C ASP A 285 -3.88 -2.57 19.14
N ILE A 286 -2.98 -1.87 18.41
CA ILE A 286 -2.51 -2.31 17.09
C ILE A 286 -1.40 -3.34 17.26
N HIS A 287 -1.65 -4.55 16.77
CA HIS A 287 -0.61 -5.58 16.76
C HIS A 287 0.46 -5.29 15.70
N ILE A 288 1.72 -5.20 16.13
CA ILE A 288 2.87 -4.96 15.26
C ILE A 288 3.55 -6.30 14.91
N GLU A 289 3.67 -6.58 13.62
CA GLU A 289 4.35 -7.76 13.08
C GLU A 289 5.87 -7.62 13.25
N GLU A 290 6.52 -8.61 13.85
CA GLU A 290 7.98 -8.76 13.78
C GLU A 290 8.35 -9.59 12.55
N ARG A 291 9.38 -9.15 11.84
CA ARG A 291 9.88 -9.78 10.62
C ARG A 291 11.26 -10.41 10.84
N ASP A 292 11.72 -11.13 9.80
CA ASP A 292 13.02 -11.79 9.82
C ASP A 292 14.14 -10.78 10.18
N GLU A 293 14.92 -11.13 11.18
CA GLU A 293 16.04 -10.32 11.65
C GLU A 293 17.16 -10.16 10.61
N GLU A 294 17.26 -11.07 9.63
CA GLU A 294 18.24 -10.99 8.55
C GLU A 294 17.97 -9.82 7.59
N GLU A 295 16.76 -9.30 7.54
CA GLU A 295 16.47 -8.07 6.79
C GLU A 295 17.31 -6.88 7.29
N VAL A 296 17.64 -6.86 8.60
CA VAL A 296 18.41 -5.78 9.21
C VAL A 296 19.91 -5.92 8.93
N GLY A 297 20.46 -7.13 8.97
CA GLY A 297 21.90 -7.36 9.01
C GLY A 297 22.56 -7.77 7.70
N SER A 298 21.82 -8.42 6.79
CA SER A 298 22.42 -9.10 5.64
C SER A 298 21.75 -8.84 4.30
N MET A 299 20.44 -8.60 4.27
CA MET A 299 19.63 -8.66 3.04
C MET A 299 20.17 -7.82 1.87
N TRP A 300 20.74 -6.63 2.13
CA TRP A 300 21.19 -5.69 1.09
C TRP A 300 22.71 -5.60 0.99
N TYR A 301 23.44 -6.46 1.70
CA TYR A 301 24.88 -6.41 1.76
C TYR A 301 25.49 -7.66 1.13
N LYS A 302 26.63 -7.48 0.45
CA LYS A 302 27.39 -8.59 -0.12
C LYS A 302 27.86 -9.57 0.96
N GLU A 303 28.16 -9.03 2.14
CA GLU A 303 28.51 -9.75 3.36
C GLU A 303 27.70 -9.18 4.51
N PRO A 304 27.30 -9.97 5.52
CA PRO A 304 26.57 -9.47 6.67
C PRO A 304 27.30 -8.34 7.36
N MET A 305 26.60 -7.25 7.69
CA MET A 305 27.16 -6.09 8.39
C MET A 305 27.08 -6.23 9.91
N ILE A 306 26.35 -7.24 10.39
CA ILE A 306 26.16 -7.53 11.82
C ILE A 306 26.61 -8.96 12.05
N LEU A 307 27.42 -9.20 13.09
CA LEU A 307 27.84 -10.55 13.48
C LEU A 307 26.61 -11.42 13.77
N LYS A 308 26.66 -12.68 13.39
CA LYS A 308 25.53 -13.62 13.47
C LYS A 308 24.91 -13.72 14.87
N ASP A 309 25.75 -13.67 15.91
CA ASP A 309 25.31 -13.84 17.29
C ASP A 309 24.76 -12.55 17.94
N ILE A 310 24.79 -11.42 17.23
CA ILE A 310 24.17 -10.17 17.69
C ILE A 310 22.67 -10.26 17.40
N LYS A 311 21.85 -10.08 18.45
CA LYS A 311 20.39 -10.01 18.34
C LYS A 311 19.99 -8.79 17.52
N LYS A 312 19.03 -8.96 16.61
CA LYS A 312 18.48 -7.91 15.76
C LYS A 312 16.99 -7.79 16.09
N TYR A 313 16.49 -6.58 16.17
CA TYR A 313 15.09 -6.27 16.41
C TYR A 313 14.50 -5.64 15.17
N ASN A 314 13.45 -6.25 14.60
CA ASN A 314 12.89 -5.87 13.29
C ASN A 314 11.35 -5.79 13.29
N PRO A 315 10.75 -4.81 13.99
CA PRO A 315 9.33 -4.54 13.86
C PRO A 315 9.04 -3.97 12.46
N SER A 316 7.95 -4.42 11.83
CA SER A 316 7.57 -3.96 10.49
C SER A 316 7.07 -2.52 10.47
N PHE A 317 6.41 -2.12 11.54
CA PHE A 317 5.67 -0.86 11.69
C PHE A 317 5.98 -0.22 13.02
N ASP A 318 5.69 1.07 13.12
CA ASP A 318 5.56 1.76 14.40
C ASP A 318 4.19 2.48 14.46
N VAL A 319 3.80 2.85 15.66
CA VAL A 319 2.58 3.59 15.91
C VAL A 319 2.91 5.05 16.11
N THR A 320 2.23 5.91 15.38
CA THR A 320 2.29 7.37 15.52
C THR A 320 1.08 7.86 16.29
N ASP A 321 1.32 8.60 17.37
CA ASP A 321 0.28 9.24 18.18
C ASP A 321 -0.43 10.32 17.35
N HIS A 322 -1.74 10.35 17.41
CA HIS A 322 -2.59 11.29 16.68
C HIS A 322 -2.31 12.76 16.99
N SER A 323 -1.76 13.09 18.17
CA SER A 323 -1.38 14.46 18.51
C SER A 323 -0.22 15.02 17.66
N LEU A 324 0.49 14.15 16.94
CA LEU A 324 1.54 14.51 15.99
C LEU A 324 0.98 14.81 14.60
N LEU A 325 -0.27 14.40 14.32
CA LEU A 325 -0.92 14.58 13.02
C LEU A 325 -1.53 15.96 12.87
N THR A 326 -1.34 16.55 11.68
CA THR A 326 -2.09 17.73 11.25
C THR A 326 -3.45 17.33 10.68
N ALA A 327 -3.49 16.31 9.81
CA ALA A 327 -4.73 15.77 9.27
C ALA A 327 -4.55 14.34 8.73
N ILE A 328 -5.68 13.66 8.57
CA ILE A 328 -5.83 12.37 7.88
C ILE A 328 -6.57 12.65 6.57
N VAL A 329 -6.03 12.18 5.44
CA VAL A 329 -6.62 12.35 4.10
C VAL A 329 -7.13 11.01 3.59
N THR A 330 -8.41 10.97 3.24
CA THR A 330 -9.04 9.78 2.64
C THR A 330 -9.77 10.15 1.34
N GLU A 331 -10.29 9.17 0.63
CA GLU A 331 -11.16 9.40 -0.54
C GLU A 331 -12.48 10.09 -0.17
N ARG A 332 -12.81 10.16 1.11
CA ARG A 332 -14.02 10.82 1.64
C ARG A 332 -13.80 12.27 2.07
N GLY A 333 -12.53 12.69 2.19
CA GLY A 333 -12.17 14.04 2.59
C GLY A 333 -10.96 14.11 3.51
N ILE A 334 -10.66 15.33 3.94
CA ILE A 334 -9.62 15.66 4.90
C ILE A 334 -10.21 15.75 6.29
N VAL A 335 -9.66 14.99 7.23
CA VAL A 335 -10.10 14.99 8.65
C VAL A 335 -9.04 15.67 9.50
N TYR A 336 -9.47 16.70 10.22
CA TYR A 336 -8.64 17.40 11.20
C TYR A 336 -9.02 16.99 12.64
N PRO A 337 -8.14 17.23 13.62
CA PRO A 337 -8.46 16.97 15.03
C PRO A 337 -9.73 17.73 15.50
N PRO A 338 -10.47 17.21 16.47
CA PRO A 338 -10.28 15.95 17.19
C PRO A 338 -10.71 14.73 16.35
N PHE A 339 -9.80 13.77 16.21
CA PHE A 339 -10.01 12.65 15.27
C PHE A 339 -11.06 11.66 15.74
N ASP A 340 -11.15 11.37 17.03
CA ASP A 340 -12.15 10.48 17.63
C ASP A 340 -13.60 10.90 17.33
N VAL A 341 -13.82 12.19 17.14
CA VAL A 341 -15.12 12.77 16.76
C VAL A 341 -15.23 12.87 15.23
N ASN A 342 -14.23 13.43 14.58
CA ASN A 342 -14.33 13.81 13.17
C ASN A 342 -14.21 12.61 12.21
N LEU A 343 -13.51 11.54 12.60
CA LEU A 343 -13.51 10.26 11.86
C LEU A 343 -14.91 9.63 11.87
N LYS A 344 -15.61 9.64 13.00
CA LYS A 344 -16.99 9.12 13.07
C LYS A 344 -17.93 9.90 12.16
N LYS A 345 -17.83 11.25 12.16
CA LYS A 345 -18.64 12.10 11.27
C LYS A 345 -18.41 11.78 9.80
N LEU A 346 -17.15 11.52 9.37
CA LEU A 346 -16.82 11.16 8.00
C LEU A 346 -17.57 9.90 7.52
N PHE A 347 -17.90 9.00 8.45
CA PHE A 347 -18.62 7.75 8.17
C PHE A 347 -20.10 7.79 8.54
N ASN A 348 -20.63 8.95 8.94
CA ASN A 348 -22.00 9.08 9.48
C ASN A 348 -22.27 8.08 10.63
N LYS A 349 -21.24 7.82 11.45
CA LYS A 349 -21.35 6.99 12.66
C LYS A 349 -21.55 7.93 13.84
N GLU A 350 -22.66 7.73 14.57
CA GLU A 350 -22.94 8.43 15.83
C GLU A 350 -22.01 8.00 16.97
#